data_2846ffc3b3fd1c32b78a324365b8e5fd
#
_entry.id   2846ffc3b3fd1c32b78a324365b8e5fd
#
_cell.length_a   1.000
_cell.length_b   1.000
_cell.length_c   1.000
_cell.angle_alpha   90.00
_cell.angle_beta   90.00
_cell.angle_gamma   90.00
#
_symmetry.space_group_name_H-M   'P 1'
#
loop_
_entity.id
_entity.type
_entity.pdbx_description
1 polymer ?
#
loop_
_entity_poly.entity_id
_entity_poly.type
_entity_poly.pdbx_seq_one_letter_code
_entity_poly.pdbx_strand_id
1 'polypeptide(L)'
;MVSQRTVLVTGANGYIGNAVAKAFARAGWRTYGLVRREDATGDLARSEIQPVVGTADVATLNGVGDVTFDVVVSNTEDRTDPSGHLAAVRMMLDEAVVRSKAAGRRPLVMFSSGCKDYGAMARKHGDPALAPHTEEDPLAPSDFLIPRCAFGARLLDKAETPFDAVVLRPTIVYGLSSSYYGALFDLAAKSRDVLTIVGDPDAVMHSCHVDDCADAYVALAEHPDRNAIANEAYNISNQHYETAREIGEALARSYGLDLAFEAPGHEYANGDVNRLFNFWQWVGSDKIRAVTGWHEKRAAFADGIDQYRAAFEANLPTARLKTNARDARSRP
;
A
#
# COMPACT_ATOMS: atom_id res chain seq x y z
N MET A 1 -35.49 -4.23 -1.60
CA MET A 1 -34.15 -4.67 -1.13
C MET A 1 -33.13 -3.72 -1.74
N VAL A 2 -32.29 -3.08 -0.92
CA VAL A 2 -31.19 -2.29 -1.45
C VAL A 2 -30.22 -3.26 -2.12
N SER A 3 -29.90 -3.04 -3.39
CA SER A 3 -28.92 -3.87 -4.12
C SER A 3 -27.58 -3.75 -3.41
N GLN A 4 -26.97 -4.88 -3.04
CA GLN A 4 -25.66 -4.92 -2.40
C GLN A 4 -24.62 -4.29 -3.34
N ARG A 5 -23.82 -3.36 -2.84
CA ARG A 5 -22.72 -2.73 -3.59
C ARG A 5 -21.65 -3.76 -3.93
N THR A 6 -21.08 -3.65 -5.10
CA THR A 6 -20.14 -4.63 -5.66
C THR A 6 -18.79 -3.98 -5.98
N VAL A 7 -17.69 -4.62 -5.57
CA VAL A 7 -16.33 -4.15 -5.85
C VAL A 7 -15.49 -5.24 -6.48
N LEU A 8 -14.65 -4.87 -7.45
CA LEU A 8 -13.55 -5.68 -7.96
C LEU A 8 -12.23 -5.13 -7.43
N VAL A 9 -11.44 -5.95 -6.75
CA VAL A 9 -10.09 -5.62 -6.30
C VAL A 9 -9.09 -6.47 -7.07
N THR A 10 -8.25 -5.84 -7.90
CA THR A 10 -7.18 -6.56 -8.60
C THR A 10 -5.97 -6.71 -7.67
N GLY A 11 -5.17 -7.78 -7.88
CA GLY A 11 -4.04 -8.06 -6.99
C GLY A 11 -4.47 -8.40 -5.55
N ALA A 12 -5.63 -9.04 -5.40
CA ALA A 12 -6.26 -9.32 -4.10
C ALA A 12 -5.50 -10.30 -3.19
N ASN A 13 -4.43 -10.95 -3.67
CA ASN A 13 -3.49 -11.71 -2.85
C ASN A 13 -2.18 -10.95 -2.56
N GLY A 14 -2.04 -9.72 -3.08
CA GLY A 14 -0.94 -8.81 -2.74
C GLY A 14 -1.15 -8.16 -1.36
N TYR A 15 -0.11 -7.54 -0.81
CA TYR A 15 -0.14 -7.02 0.55
C TYR A 15 -1.24 -5.96 0.76
N ILE A 16 -1.26 -4.88 -0.04
CA ILE A 16 -2.30 -3.84 0.04
C ILE A 16 -3.63 -4.38 -0.52
N GLY A 17 -3.60 -5.03 -1.69
CA GLY A 17 -4.81 -5.52 -2.35
C GLY A 17 -5.62 -6.50 -1.48
N ASN A 18 -4.95 -7.36 -0.71
CA ASN A 18 -5.61 -8.29 0.22
C ASN A 18 -6.29 -7.55 1.38
N ALA A 19 -5.60 -6.57 1.97
CA ALA A 19 -6.18 -5.75 3.04
C ALA A 19 -7.39 -4.96 2.54
N VAL A 20 -7.29 -4.35 1.35
CA VAL A 20 -8.38 -3.60 0.69
C VAL A 20 -9.58 -4.51 0.41
N ALA A 21 -9.36 -5.70 -0.19
CA ALA A 21 -10.45 -6.64 -0.44
C ALA A 21 -11.14 -7.07 0.84
N LYS A 22 -10.39 -7.36 1.90
CA LYS A 22 -10.94 -7.69 3.23
C LYS A 22 -11.69 -6.51 3.86
N ALA A 23 -11.20 -5.28 3.69
CA ALA A 23 -11.87 -4.10 4.22
C ALA A 23 -13.24 -3.90 3.57
N PHE A 24 -13.34 -4.03 2.24
CA PHE A 24 -14.62 -3.99 1.53
C PHE A 24 -15.57 -5.12 1.95
N ALA A 25 -15.08 -6.35 2.09
CA ALA A 25 -15.89 -7.47 2.56
C ALA A 25 -16.46 -7.20 3.97
N ARG A 26 -15.63 -6.72 4.91
CA ARG A 26 -16.07 -6.33 6.26
C ARG A 26 -17.07 -5.18 6.26
N ALA A 27 -16.97 -4.26 5.29
CA ALA A 27 -17.94 -3.17 5.09
C ALA A 27 -19.26 -3.61 4.41
N GLY A 28 -19.43 -4.92 4.17
CA GLY A 28 -20.67 -5.49 3.63
C GLY A 28 -20.79 -5.42 2.10
N TRP A 29 -19.69 -5.13 1.38
CA TRP A 29 -19.66 -5.15 -0.06
C TRP A 29 -19.57 -6.58 -0.60
N ARG A 30 -20.23 -6.85 -1.71
CA ARG A 30 -19.96 -8.05 -2.50
C ARG A 30 -18.62 -7.87 -3.20
N THR A 31 -17.58 -8.52 -2.65
CA THR A 31 -16.19 -8.30 -3.04
C THR A 31 -15.71 -9.41 -3.96
N TYR A 32 -15.17 -9.03 -5.11
CA TYR A 32 -14.46 -9.90 -6.05
C TYR A 32 -12.97 -9.60 -5.95
N GLY A 33 -12.15 -10.65 -5.83
CA GLY A 33 -10.70 -10.55 -5.72
C GLY A 33 -10.01 -11.20 -6.90
N LEU A 34 -9.37 -10.39 -7.77
CA LEU A 34 -8.60 -10.90 -8.91
C LEU A 34 -7.21 -11.33 -8.45
N VAL A 35 -6.87 -12.59 -8.75
CA VAL A 35 -5.57 -13.21 -8.48
C VAL A 35 -5.06 -13.94 -9.70
N ARG A 36 -3.73 -14.03 -9.86
CA ARG A 36 -3.12 -14.67 -11.03
C ARG A 36 -3.10 -16.19 -10.99
N ARG A 37 -3.23 -16.79 -9.81
CA ARG A 37 -3.06 -18.23 -9.61
C ARG A 37 -4.19 -18.83 -8.80
N GLU A 38 -4.56 -20.05 -9.15
CA GLU A 38 -5.62 -20.82 -8.50
C GLU A 38 -5.34 -21.10 -7.02
N ASP A 39 -4.07 -21.32 -6.65
CA ASP A 39 -3.67 -21.61 -5.27
C ASP A 39 -3.95 -20.47 -4.26
N ALA A 40 -4.15 -19.24 -4.75
CA ALA A 40 -4.49 -18.08 -3.94
C ALA A 40 -6.02 -17.95 -3.66
N THR A 41 -6.87 -18.73 -4.32
CA THR A 41 -8.34 -18.60 -4.21
C THR A 41 -8.88 -18.97 -2.85
N GLY A 42 -8.29 -19.99 -2.20
CA GLY A 42 -8.72 -20.47 -0.91
C GLY A 42 -8.62 -19.42 0.21
N ASP A 43 -7.57 -18.60 0.18
CA ASP A 43 -7.39 -17.53 1.17
C ASP A 43 -8.44 -16.42 1.01
N LEU A 44 -8.79 -16.09 -0.23
CA LEU A 44 -9.85 -15.14 -0.52
C LEU A 44 -11.21 -15.66 -0.07
N ALA A 45 -11.54 -16.91 -0.43
CA ALA A 45 -12.80 -17.54 -0.06
C ALA A 45 -12.99 -17.63 1.46
N ARG A 46 -11.92 -17.91 2.23
CA ARG A 46 -11.96 -17.87 3.71
C ARG A 46 -12.29 -16.48 4.29
N SER A 47 -12.09 -15.44 3.51
CA SER A 47 -12.42 -14.06 3.86
C SER A 47 -13.71 -13.57 3.21
N GLU A 48 -14.55 -14.48 2.69
CA GLU A 48 -15.82 -14.19 2.00
C GLU A 48 -15.66 -13.32 0.75
N ILE A 49 -14.48 -13.38 0.12
CA ILE A 49 -14.15 -12.69 -1.13
C ILE A 49 -14.30 -13.70 -2.28
N GLN A 50 -15.06 -13.34 -3.31
CA GLN A 50 -15.24 -14.18 -4.49
C GLN A 50 -13.98 -14.14 -5.37
N PRO A 51 -13.25 -15.25 -5.52
CA PRO A 51 -12.03 -15.25 -6.29
C PRO A 51 -12.31 -15.19 -7.80
N VAL A 52 -11.50 -14.41 -8.50
CA VAL A 52 -11.42 -14.37 -9.95
C VAL A 52 -9.98 -14.71 -10.33
N VAL A 53 -9.78 -15.72 -11.18
CA VAL A 53 -8.43 -16.14 -11.57
C VAL A 53 -8.11 -15.62 -12.97
N GLY A 54 -7.00 -14.92 -13.10
CA GLY A 54 -6.52 -14.36 -14.36
C GLY A 54 -5.58 -13.16 -14.17
N THR A 55 -5.33 -12.45 -15.24
CA THR A 55 -4.57 -11.20 -15.29
C THR A 55 -5.51 -9.99 -15.29
N ALA A 56 -4.99 -8.79 -15.03
CA ALA A 56 -5.80 -7.57 -15.05
C ALA A 56 -6.02 -7.11 -16.51
N ASP A 57 -6.89 -7.81 -17.22
CA ASP A 57 -7.23 -7.61 -18.64
C ASP A 57 -8.71 -7.85 -18.93
N VAL A 58 -9.11 -7.50 -20.15
CA VAL A 58 -10.50 -7.65 -20.64
C VAL A 58 -10.94 -9.11 -20.70
N ALA A 59 -10.05 -10.04 -21.04
CA ALA A 59 -10.39 -11.46 -21.17
C ALA A 59 -10.81 -12.04 -19.81
N THR A 60 -10.06 -11.71 -18.75
CA THR A 60 -10.40 -12.08 -17.37
C THR A 60 -11.73 -11.47 -16.94
N LEU A 61 -11.95 -10.18 -17.25
CA LEU A 61 -13.22 -9.51 -16.94
C LEU A 61 -14.40 -10.19 -17.63
N ASN A 62 -14.24 -10.64 -18.89
CA ASN A 62 -15.24 -11.40 -19.62
C ASN A 62 -15.59 -12.72 -18.92
N GLY A 63 -14.62 -13.37 -18.31
CA GLY A 63 -14.80 -14.60 -17.55
C GLY A 63 -15.64 -14.45 -16.27
N VAL A 64 -15.81 -13.23 -15.76
CA VAL A 64 -16.68 -12.94 -14.59
C VAL A 64 -18.16 -12.90 -14.97
N GLY A 65 -18.50 -12.90 -16.27
CA GLY A 65 -19.87 -12.83 -16.77
C GLY A 65 -20.47 -11.43 -16.67
N ASP A 66 -21.79 -11.36 -16.46
CA ASP A 66 -22.56 -10.11 -16.46
C ASP A 66 -22.46 -9.29 -15.15
N VAL A 67 -21.44 -9.56 -14.34
CA VAL A 67 -21.24 -8.81 -13.09
C VAL A 67 -20.82 -7.38 -13.40
N THR A 68 -21.47 -6.44 -12.75
CA THR A 68 -21.17 -5.00 -12.82
C THR A 68 -20.69 -4.49 -11.47
N PHE A 69 -19.81 -3.49 -11.49
CA PHE A 69 -19.12 -3.02 -10.30
C PHE A 69 -19.51 -1.58 -10.00
N ASP A 70 -19.70 -1.27 -8.72
CA ASP A 70 -19.81 0.10 -8.21
C ASP A 70 -18.42 0.72 -7.98
N VAL A 71 -17.42 -0.15 -7.69
CA VAL A 71 -16.02 0.24 -7.51
C VAL A 71 -15.10 -0.78 -8.18
N VAL A 72 -14.05 -0.30 -8.82
CA VAL A 72 -12.96 -1.12 -9.34
C VAL A 72 -11.64 -0.59 -8.75
N VAL A 73 -10.96 -1.41 -7.93
CA VAL A 73 -9.67 -1.06 -7.32
C VAL A 73 -8.54 -1.75 -8.08
N SER A 74 -7.64 -0.95 -8.65
CA SER A 74 -6.48 -1.42 -9.40
C SER A 74 -5.23 -1.39 -8.51
N ASN A 75 -4.75 -2.58 -8.09
CA ASN A 75 -3.60 -2.79 -7.21
C ASN A 75 -2.52 -3.70 -7.83
N THR A 76 -2.54 -3.89 -9.15
CA THR A 76 -1.56 -4.75 -9.82
C THR A 76 -0.39 -3.96 -10.37
N GLU A 77 0.78 -4.56 -10.33
CA GLU A 77 2.02 -4.04 -10.92
C GLU A 77 2.74 -5.16 -11.69
N ASP A 78 3.32 -4.82 -12.83
CA ASP A 78 4.31 -5.66 -13.51
C ASP A 78 5.60 -4.85 -13.67
N ARG A 79 6.69 -5.38 -13.10
CA ARG A 79 8.00 -4.71 -13.11
C ARG A 79 8.82 -5.05 -14.35
N THR A 80 8.42 -6.07 -15.09
CA THR A 80 9.12 -6.51 -16.32
C THR A 80 8.62 -5.78 -17.54
N ASP A 81 7.31 -5.53 -17.63
CA ASP A 81 6.66 -4.72 -18.66
C ASP A 81 5.60 -3.78 -18.05
N PRO A 82 6.02 -2.70 -17.38
CA PRO A 82 5.07 -1.77 -16.77
C PRO A 82 4.11 -1.12 -17.76
N SER A 83 4.58 -0.78 -18.97
CA SER A 83 3.79 -0.08 -19.96
C SER A 83 2.72 -0.97 -20.60
N GLY A 84 3.06 -2.20 -20.98
CA GLY A 84 2.12 -3.17 -21.53
C GLY A 84 1.07 -3.58 -20.48
N HIS A 85 1.52 -3.79 -19.23
CA HIS A 85 0.61 -4.07 -18.12
C HIS A 85 -0.41 -2.95 -17.91
N LEU A 86 0.04 -1.69 -17.82
CA LEU A 86 -0.85 -0.55 -17.60
C LEU A 86 -1.80 -0.30 -18.78
N ALA A 87 -1.38 -0.62 -20.01
CA ALA A 87 -2.25 -0.59 -21.18
C ALA A 87 -3.38 -1.63 -21.06
N ALA A 88 -3.07 -2.87 -20.66
CA ALA A 88 -4.07 -3.92 -20.44
C ALA A 88 -5.03 -3.55 -19.28
N VAL A 89 -4.49 -3.02 -18.17
CA VAL A 89 -5.28 -2.50 -17.06
C VAL A 89 -6.24 -1.40 -17.54
N ARG A 90 -5.79 -0.45 -18.37
CA ARG A 90 -6.63 0.62 -18.87
C ARG A 90 -7.82 0.04 -19.66
N MET A 91 -7.58 -0.89 -20.56
CA MET A 91 -8.63 -1.53 -21.34
C MET A 91 -9.64 -2.28 -20.45
N MET A 92 -9.16 -2.97 -19.40
CA MET A 92 -10.03 -3.65 -18.44
C MET A 92 -10.90 -2.64 -17.66
N LEU A 93 -10.32 -1.52 -17.23
CA LEU A 93 -11.06 -0.47 -16.50
C LEU A 93 -12.13 0.17 -17.39
N ASP A 94 -11.78 0.52 -18.64
CA ASP A 94 -12.72 1.08 -19.62
C ASP A 94 -13.92 0.13 -19.85
N GLU A 95 -13.65 -1.17 -20.04
CA GLU A 95 -14.69 -2.19 -20.24
C GLU A 95 -15.56 -2.36 -18.99
N ALA A 96 -14.97 -2.43 -17.78
CA ALA A 96 -15.71 -2.53 -16.53
C ALA A 96 -16.65 -1.34 -16.33
N VAL A 97 -16.18 -0.14 -16.68
CA VAL A 97 -16.97 1.09 -16.63
C VAL A 97 -18.12 1.06 -17.64
N VAL A 98 -17.86 0.67 -18.88
CA VAL A 98 -18.89 0.57 -19.94
C VAL A 98 -20.01 -0.37 -19.50
N ARG A 99 -19.67 -1.57 -19.03
CA ARG A 99 -20.68 -2.55 -18.53
C ARG A 99 -21.49 -2.01 -17.36
N SER A 100 -20.82 -1.37 -16.41
CA SER A 100 -21.49 -0.85 -15.22
C SER A 100 -22.41 0.32 -15.56
N LYS A 101 -22.00 1.22 -16.46
CA LYS A 101 -22.85 2.30 -16.98
C LYS A 101 -24.07 1.77 -17.75
N ALA A 102 -23.89 0.73 -18.58
CA ALA A 102 -24.99 0.09 -19.29
C ALA A 102 -26.05 -0.52 -18.34
N ALA A 103 -25.62 -0.94 -17.14
CA ALA A 103 -26.50 -1.40 -16.06
C ALA A 103 -27.03 -0.28 -15.16
N GLY A 104 -26.84 1.01 -15.53
CA GLY A 104 -27.33 2.17 -14.78
C GLY A 104 -26.48 2.52 -13.55
N ARG A 105 -25.25 2.01 -13.43
CA ARG A 105 -24.34 2.34 -12.33
C ARG A 105 -23.41 3.49 -12.69
N ARG A 106 -22.90 4.19 -11.68
CA ARG A 106 -21.83 5.18 -11.80
C ARG A 106 -20.57 4.65 -11.07
N PRO A 107 -19.74 3.82 -11.73
CA PRO A 107 -18.59 3.19 -11.09
C PRO A 107 -17.51 4.20 -10.73
N LEU A 108 -16.77 3.92 -9.63
CA LEU A 108 -15.54 4.59 -9.24
C LEU A 108 -14.36 3.70 -9.53
N VAL A 109 -13.40 4.21 -10.27
CA VAL A 109 -12.09 3.57 -10.43
C VAL A 109 -11.14 4.13 -9.37
N MET A 110 -10.51 3.25 -8.61
CA MET A 110 -9.53 3.58 -7.59
C MET A 110 -8.18 2.99 -8.00
N PHE A 111 -7.21 3.83 -8.30
CA PHE A 111 -5.88 3.41 -8.72
C PHE A 111 -4.88 3.57 -7.58
N SER A 112 -4.21 2.48 -7.21
CA SER A 112 -3.16 2.47 -6.20
C SER A 112 -1.83 2.86 -6.83
N SER A 113 -1.38 4.09 -6.55
CA SER A 113 -0.03 4.57 -6.80
C SER A 113 0.79 4.50 -5.50
N GLY A 114 1.50 5.53 -5.12
CA GLY A 114 2.23 5.60 -3.85
C GLY A 114 2.96 6.92 -3.64
N CYS A 115 3.33 7.20 -2.41
CA CYS A 115 4.00 8.44 -2.01
C CYS A 115 5.36 8.65 -2.71
N LYS A 116 6.00 7.59 -3.20
CA LYS A 116 7.26 7.70 -3.96
C LYS A 116 7.12 8.43 -5.29
N ASP A 117 5.91 8.73 -5.71
CA ASP A 117 5.63 9.59 -6.85
C ASP A 117 6.15 11.03 -6.64
N TYR A 118 6.27 11.49 -5.38
CA TYR A 118 6.87 12.81 -5.04
C TYR A 118 8.40 12.83 -5.06
N GLY A 119 9.06 11.66 -5.15
CA GLY A 119 10.51 11.58 -5.01
C GLY A 119 10.97 11.58 -3.55
N ALA A 120 12.29 11.59 -3.33
CA ALA A 120 12.89 11.67 -1.99
C ALA A 120 12.94 13.12 -1.49
N MET A 121 12.78 13.33 -0.19
CA MET A 121 12.99 14.63 0.43
C MET A 121 14.47 14.86 0.73
N ALA A 122 14.93 16.12 0.58
CA ALA A 122 16.26 16.54 0.99
C ALA A 122 16.31 16.93 2.49
N ARG A 123 15.15 17.27 3.09
CA ARG A 123 15.05 17.76 4.47
C ARG A 123 14.74 16.62 5.41
N LYS A 124 15.24 16.73 6.65
CA LYS A 124 15.08 15.73 7.69
C LYS A 124 14.50 16.33 8.97
N HIS A 125 14.20 15.50 9.95
CA HIS A 125 13.72 15.93 11.26
C HIS A 125 14.65 16.98 11.88
N GLY A 126 14.03 18.03 12.46
CA GLY A 126 14.76 19.17 13.04
C GLY A 126 15.06 20.31 12.06
N ASP A 127 14.90 20.13 10.74
CA ASP A 127 14.97 21.23 9.77
C ASP A 127 13.73 22.12 9.90
N PRO A 128 13.88 23.42 10.21
CA PRO A 128 12.73 24.33 10.40
C PRO A 128 11.90 24.55 9.12
N ALA A 129 12.42 24.19 7.96
CA ALA A 129 11.71 24.26 6.68
C ALA A 129 11.21 22.88 6.22
N LEU A 130 11.24 21.85 7.07
CA LEU A 130 10.63 20.56 6.79
C LEU A 130 9.10 20.73 6.74
N ALA A 131 8.50 20.30 5.64
CA ALA A 131 7.06 20.30 5.43
C ALA A 131 6.63 19.03 4.68
N PRO A 132 5.40 18.53 4.88
CA PRO A 132 4.93 17.35 4.15
C PRO A 132 4.66 17.68 2.68
N HIS A 133 4.87 16.70 1.81
CA HIS A 133 4.26 16.73 0.48
C HIS A 133 2.75 16.61 0.59
N THR A 134 2.05 17.43 -0.17
CA THR A 134 0.60 17.41 -0.32
C THR A 134 0.22 16.94 -1.72
N GLU A 135 -1.07 16.79 -2.01
CA GLU A 135 -1.54 16.39 -3.33
C GLU A 135 -1.30 17.47 -4.41
N GLU A 136 -1.05 18.72 -3.99
CA GLU A 136 -0.77 19.87 -4.87
C GLU A 136 0.73 19.97 -5.25
N ASP A 137 1.60 19.22 -4.58
CA ASP A 137 3.03 19.26 -4.85
C ASP A 137 3.39 18.55 -6.17
N PRO A 138 4.41 19.02 -6.88
CA PRO A 138 4.85 18.42 -8.14
C PRO A 138 5.37 16.99 -7.90
N LEU A 139 5.06 16.11 -8.86
CA LEU A 139 5.54 14.73 -8.83
C LEU A 139 6.94 14.65 -9.45
N ALA A 140 7.83 13.91 -8.77
CA ALA A 140 9.23 13.70 -9.17
C ALA A 140 9.62 12.22 -9.01
N PRO A 141 8.89 11.28 -9.66
CA PRO A 141 9.14 9.86 -9.52
C PRO A 141 10.52 9.47 -10.07
N SER A 142 11.14 8.46 -9.46
CA SER A 142 12.29 7.79 -10.07
C SER A 142 11.88 7.05 -11.36
N ASP A 143 12.83 6.84 -12.28
CA ASP A 143 12.58 6.35 -13.64
C ASP A 143 11.63 5.15 -13.72
N PHE A 144 11.82 4.15 -12.86
CA PHE A 144 10.99 2.95 -12.87
C PHE A 144 9.54 3.19 -12.40
N LEU A 145 9.24 4.32 -11.76
CA LEU A 145 7.89 4.72 -11.32
C LEU A 145 7.19 5.65 -12.32
N ILE A 146 7.91 6.19 -13.30
CA ILE A 146 7.34 7.11 -14.30
C ILE A 146 6.10 6.54 -14.98
N PRO A 147 6.07 5.27 -15.47
CA PRO A 147 4.87 4.72 -16.12
C PRO A 147 3.64 4.71 -15.21
N ARG A 148 3.80 4.32 -13.95
CA ARG A 148 2.74 4.28 -12.94
C ARG A 148 2.23 5.69 -12.61
N CYS A 149 3.14 6.61 -12.39
CA CYS A 149 2.83 8.01 -12.09
C CYS A 149 2.07 8.68 -13.24
N ALA A 150 2.56 8.52 -14.48
CA ALA A 150 1.91 9.02 -15.68
C ALA A 150 0.53 8.40 -15.94
N PHE A 151 0.37 7.11 -15.65
CA PHE A 151 -0.93 6.43 -15.73
C PHE A 151 -1.93 7.04 -14.75
N GLY A 152 -1.53 7.25 -13.49
CA GLY A 152 -2.35 7.91 -12.49
C GLY A 152 -2.77 9.33 -12.90
N ALA A 153 -1.85 10.11 -13.42
CA ALA A 153 -2.15 11.47 -13.91
C ALA A 153 -3.21 11.46 -15.04
N ARG A 154 -3.09 10.54 -15.99
CA ARG A 154 -4.10 10.38 -17.07
C ARG A 154 -5.47 9.91 -16.57
N LEU A 155 -5.51 9.13 -15.49
CA LEU A 155 -6.79 8.74 -14.88
C LEU A 155 -7.52 9.93 -14.25
N LEU A 156 -6.80 10.95 -13.78
CA LEU A 156 -7.38 12.16 -13.20
C LEU A 156 -7.75 13.20 -14.26
N ASP A 157 -7.20 13.10 -15.46
CA ASP A 157 -7.54 14.00 -16.57
C ASP A 157 -8.90 13.66 -17.16
N LYS A 158 -9.87 14.54 -16.95
CA LYS A 158 -11.25 14.37 -17.45
C LYS A 158 -11.36 14.33 -18.99
N ALA A 159 -10.40 14.90 -19.70
CA ALA A 159 -10.35 14.85 -21.14
C ALA A 159 -9.96 13.45 -21.66
N GLU A 160 -9.09 12.75 -20.94
CA GLU A 160 -8.64 11.40 -21.29
C GLU A 160 -9.48 10.30 -20.62
N THR A 161 -10.14 10.62 -19.48
CA THR A 161 -10.84 9.63 -18.65
C THR A 161 -12.31 10.04 -18.44
N PRO A 162 -13.23 9.51 -19.24
CA PRO A 162 -14.66 9.89 -19.22
C PRO A 162 -15.45 9.16 -18.10
N PHE A 163 -14.79 8.86 -16.97
CA PHE A 163 -15.40 8.23 -15.79
C PHE A 163 -14.78 8.75 -14.50
N ASP A 164 -15.41 8.48 -13.39
CA ASP A 164 -14.91 8.88 -12.10
C ASP A 164 -13.71 8.02 -11.69
N ALA A 165 -12.60 8.67 -11.39
CA ALA A 165 -11.40 8.03 -10.90
C ALA A 165 -10.83 8.73 -9.68
N VAL A 166 -10.11 8.00 -8.83
CA VAL A 166 -9.26 8.54 -7.77
C VAL A 166 -7.90 7.85 -7.80
N VAL A 167 -6.84 8.57 -7.50
CA VAL A 167 -5.49 8.04 -7.37
C VAL A 167 -5.09 8.08 -5.90
N LEU A 168 -4.80 6.92 -5.33
CA LEU A 168 -4.39 6.81 -3.94
C LEU A 168 -2.87 6.68 -3.86
N ARG A 169 -2.25 7.48 -3.00
CA ARG A 169 -0.81 7.51 -2.78
C ARG A 169 -0.48 7.15 -1.33
N PRO A 170 -0.59 5.86 -0.97
CA PRO A 170 -0.18 5.44 0.37
C PRO A 170 1.32 5.64 0.58
N THR A 171 1.68 5.96 1.81
CA THR A 171 3.05 5.87 2.33
C THR A 171 3.50 4.42 2.39
N ILE A 172 4.71 4.16 2.88
CA ILE A 172 5.15 2.78 3.11
C ILE A 172 4.23 2.17 4.18
N VAL A 173 3.64 1.02 3.87
CA VAL A 173 2.70 0.35 4.77
C VAL A 173 3.37 -0.75 5.59
N TYR A 174 2.95 -0.89 6.85
CA TYR A 174 3.42 -1.90 7.81
C TYR A 174 2.26 -2.71 8.41
N GLY A 175 2.58 -3.66 9.26
CA GLY A 175 1.63 -4.51 9.98
C GLY A 175 1.45 -5.89 9.34
N LEU A 176 0.84 -6.82 10.06
CA LEU A 176 0.61 -8.20 9.63
C LEU A 176 1.89 -8.88 9.11
N SER A 177 1.87 -9.40 7.86
CA SER A 177 3.06 -9.99 7.22
C SER A 177 4.10 -8.99 6.79
N SER A 178 3.79 -7.70 6.88
CA SER A 178 4.59 -6.55 6.46
C SER A 178 5.13 -6.62 5.01
N SER A 179 5.49 -5.46 4.49
CA SER A 179 6.12 -5.29 3.18
C SER A 179 7.59 -4.91 3.41
N TYR A 180 7.98 -3.68 3.08
CA TYR A 180 9.34 -3.19 3.33
C TYR A 180 9.74 -3.19 4.81
N TYR A 181 8.80 -2.93 5.72
CA TYR A 181 9.03 -2.97 7.16
C TYR A 181 9.33 -4.38 7.69
N GLY A 182 8.94 -5.43 6.95
CA GLY A 182 9.36 -6.79 7.26
C GLY A 182 10.88 -7.00 7.19
N ALA A 183 11.57 -6.25 6.30
CA ALA A 183 13.02 -6.29 6.21
C ALA A 183 13.72 -5.70 7.45
N LEU A 184 13.05 -4.79 8.18
CA LEU A 184 13.57 -4.25 9.46
C LEU A 184 13.57 -5.32 10.56
N PHE A 185 12.50 -6.10 10.65
CA PHE A 185 12.46 -7.25 11.56
C PHE A 185 13.50 -8.32 11.18
N ASP A 186 13.67 -8.59 9.89
CA ASP A 186 14.71 -9.51 9.39
C ASP A 186 16.12 -9.01 9.73
N LEU A 187 16.36 -7.70 9.62
CA LEU A 187 17.65 -7.08 9.97
C LEU A 187 17.92 -7.24 11.46
N ALA A 188 16.96 -6.87 12.31
CA ALA A 188 17.09 -6.99 13.76
C ALA A 188 17.25 -8.46 14.21
N ALA A 189 16.50 -9.39 13.62
CA ALA A 189 16.60 -10.82 13.93
C ALA A 189 17.97 -11.44 13.56
N LYS A 190 18.68 -10.89 12.58
CA LYS A 190 20.02 -11.32 12.17
C LYS A 190 21.13 -10.67 12.97
N SER A 191 20.87 -9.57 13.63
CA SER A 191 21.83 -8.87 14.49
C SER A 191 22.12 -9.68 15.76
N ARG A 192 23.36 -9.63 16.28
CA ARG A 192 23.74 -10.37 17.49
C ARG A 192 23.60 -9.49 18.74
N ASP A 193 24.45 -8.48 18.85
CA ASP A 193 24.50 -7.60 20.02
C ASP A 193 24.09 -6.17 19.66
N VAL A 194 24.34 -5.74 18.41
CA VAL A 194 24.12 -4.38 17.93
C VAL A 194 23.27 -4.42 16.64
N LEU A 195 22.17 -3.69 16.65
CA LEU A 195 21.42 -3.35 15.44
C LEU A 195 22.09 -2.15 14.78
N THR A 196 22.74 -2.38 13.64
CA THR A 196 23.34 -1.30 12.86
C THR A 196 22.38 -0.88 11.74
N ILE A 197 21.97 0.39 11.75
CA ILE A 197 21.17 1.02 10.69
C ILE A 197 22.09 1.89 9.85
N VAL A 198 22.13 1.63 8.54
CA VAL A 198 22.89 2.46 7.61
C VAL A 198 21.98 3.57 7.10
N GLY A 199 22.09 4.75 7.66
CA GLY A 199 21.24 5.91 7.36
C GLY A 199 21.40 7.03 8.37
N ASP A 200 20.71 8.14 8.10
CA ASP A 200 20.63 9.27 9.01
C ASP A 200 19.61 8.99 10.12
N PRO A 201 19.96 9.10 11.40
CA PRO A 201 19.01 8.89 12.51
C PRO A 201 17.82 9.85 12.48
N ASP A 202 17.98 11.03 11.88
CA ASP A 202 16.94 12.04 11.75
C ASP A 202 16.16 11.94 10.41
N ALA A 203 16.37 10.87 9.63
CA ALA A 203 15.60 10.59 8.43
C ALA A 203 14.12 10.41 8.77
N VAL A 204 13.24 11.03 7.96
CA VAL A 204 11.78 10.96 8.15
C VAL A 204 11.25 9.65 7.58
N MET A 205 10.69 8.82 8.44
CA MET A 205 10.13 7.51 8.13
C MET A 205 8.61 7.59 8.25
N HIS A 206 7.94 8.02 7.17
CA HIS A 206 6.49 8.15 7.20
C HIS A 206 5.81 6.90 6.69
N SER A 207 4.90 6.38 7.47
CA SER A 207 4.25 5.10 7.23
C SER A 207 2.77 5.10 7.61
N CYS A 208 2.07 4.02 7.32
CA CYS A 208 0.68 3.78 7.72
C CYS A 208 0.45 2.28 7.91
N HIS A 209 -0.38 1.90 8.88
CA HIS A 209 -0.76 0.49 9.02
C HIS A 209 -1.59 0.04 7.80
N VAL A 210 -1.37 -1.19 7.33
CA VAL A 210 -2.01 -1.70 6.10
C VAL A 210 -3.54 -1.77 6.21
N ASP A 211 -4.10 -2.06 7.40
CA ASP A 211 -5.55 -2.05 7.62
C ASP A 211 -6.11 -0.62 7.58
N ASP A 212 -5.40 0.37 8.16
CA ASP A 212 -5.81 1.77 8.10
C ASP A 212 -5.73 2.31 6.68
N CYS A 213 -4.68 1.92 5.94
CA CYS A 213 -4.58 2.19 4.52
C CYS A 213 -5.79 1.62 3.76
N ALA A 214 -6.19 0.37 4.02
CA ALA A 214 -7.33 -0.27 3.37
C ALA A 214 -8.68 0.40 3.74
N ASP A 215 -8.85 0.82 4.99
CA ASP A 215 -10.04 1.55 5.45
C ASP A 215 -10.19 2.90 4.72
N ALA A 216 -9.09 3.55 4.29
CA ALA A 216 -9.13 4.76 3.48
C ALA A 216 -9.78 4.54 2.10
N TYR A 217 -9.57 3.38 1.47
CA TYR A 217 -10.25 3.02 0.21
C TYR A 217 -11.76 2.90 0.41
N VAL A 218 -12.17 2.23 1.49
CA VAL A 218 -13.59 2.09 1.82
C VAL A 218 -14.22 3.45 2.13
N ALA A 219 -13.55 4.30 2.89
CA ALA A 219 -14.05 5.63 3.24
C ALA A 219 -14.31 6.49 1.99
N LEU A 220 -13.42 6.47 1.00
CA LEU A 220 -13.65 7.14 -0.30
C LEU A 220 -14.77 6.48 -1.09
N ALA A 221 -14.82 5.15 -1.16
CA ALA A 221 -15.86 4.43 -1.90
C ALA A 221 -17.27 4.67 -1.33
N GLU A 222 -17.38 4.89 -0.03
CA GLU A 222 -18.63 5.12 0.69
C GLU A 222 -19.01 6.59 0.83
N HIS A 223 -18.16 7.50 0.33
CA HIS A 223 -18.47 8.93 0.39
C HIS A 223 -19.82 9.23 -0.31
N PRO A 224 -20.75 9.95 0.37
CA PRO A 224 -22.11 10.16 -0.14
C PRO A 224 -22.15 11.03 -1.40
N ASP A 225 -21.22 11.97 -1.53
CA ASP A 225 -21.11 12.82 -2.73
C ASP A 225 -19.92 12.38 -3.59
N ARG A 226 -20.22 11.71 -4.70
CA ARG A 226 -19.24 11.27 -5.69
C ARG A 226 -18.49 12.45 -6.33
N ASN A 227 -19.12 13.60 -6.48
CA ASN A 227 -18.49 14.75 -7.13
C ASN A 227 -17.44 15.41 -6.23
N ALA A 228 -17.57 15.26 -4.91
CA ALA A 228 -16.60 15.78 -3.95
C ALA A 228 -15.27 15.00 -3.94
N ILE A 229 -15.27 13.77 -4.45
CA ILE A 229 -14.09 12.90 -4.38
C ILE A 229 -13.49 12.53 -5.75
N ALA A 230 -14.29 12.60 -6.81
CA ALA A 230 -13.88 12.10 -8.14
C ALA A 230 -12.84 12.99 -8.82
N ASN A 231 -11.94 12.35 -9.55
CA ASN A 231 -10.84 12.95 -10.32
C ASN A 231 -9.81 13.69 -9.47
N GLU A 232 -9.58 13.16 -8.27
CA GLU A 232 -8.66 13.69 -7.29
C GLU A 232 -7.62 12.64 -6.87
N ALA A 233 -6.44 13.11 -6.45
CA ALA A 233 -5.47 12.29 -5.75
C ALA A 233 -5.68 12.40 -4.24
N TYR A 234 -5.37 11.32 -3.53
CA TYR A 234 -5.42 11.26 -2.07
C TYR A 234 -4.18 10.57 -1.52
N ASN A 235 -3.45 11.28 -0.68
CA ASN A 235 -2.38 10.71 0.12
C ASN A 235 -2.97 9.92 1.30
N ILE A 236 -2.32 8.81 1.65
CA ILE A 236 -2.72 7.99 2.80
C ILE A 236 -1.49 7.76 3.68
N SER A 237 -1.52 8.33 4.87
CA SER A 237 -0.42 8.27 5.84
C SER A 237 -0.94 8.38 7.26
N ASN A 238 -0.16 7.97 8.25
CA ASN A 238 -0.40 8.37 9.63
C ASN A 238 -0.38 9.91 9.74
N GLN A 239 -0.93 10.45 10.81
CA GLN A 239 -0.90 11.90 11.03
C GLN A 239 0.53 12.38 11.34
N HIS A 240 1.30 11.56 12.05
CA HIS A 240 2.67 11.87 12.43
C HIS A 240 3.64 10.90 11.76
N TYR A 241 4.82 11.41 11.38
CA TYR A 241 5.92 10.57 10.94
C TYR A 241 6.75 10.11 12.15
N GLU A 242 7.53 9.08 11.94
CA GLU A 242 8.55 8.60 12.86
C GLU A 242 9.94 8.88 12.26
N THR A 243 10.96 9.02 13.11
CA THR A 243 12.35 9.12 12.65
C THR A 243 12.98 7.73 12.53
N ALA A 244 14.06 7.62 11.77
CA ALA A 244 14.86 6.39 11.73
C ALA A 244 15.37 6.00 13.12
N ARG A 245 15.65 6.99 13.97
CA ARG A 245 16.06 6.80 15.37
C ARG A 245 14.96 6.13 16.19
N GLU A 246 13.73 6.68 16.17
CA GLU A 246 12.60 6.12 16.94
C GLU A 246 12.28 4.69 16.52
N ILE A 247 12.30 4.40 15.22
CA ILE A 247 12.13 3.05 14.69
C ILE A 247 13.28 2.14 15.11
N GLY A 248 14.53 2.60 15.00
CA GLY A 248 15.71 1.86 15.39
C GLY A 248 15.72 1.51 16.89
N GLU A 249 15.39 2.47 17.75
CA GLU A 249 15.27 2.28 19.20
C GLU A 249 14.17 1.28 19.57
N ALA A 250 13.02 1.35 18.88
CA ALA A 250 11.93 0.40 19.10
C ALA A 250 12.33 -1.02 18.68
N LEU A 251 12.98 -1.19 17.53
CA LEU A 251 13.49 -2.48 17.07
C LEU A 251 14.55 -3.03 18.01
N ALA A 252 15.56 -2.22 18.36
CA ALA A 252 16.63 -2.63 19.27
C ALA A 252 16.07 -3.09 20.62
N ARG A 253 15.17 -2.31 21.21
CA ARG A 253 14.45 -2.67 22.45
C ARG A 253 13.70 -3.99 22.31
N SER A 254 12.94 -4.18 21.23
CA SER A 254 12.12 -5.38 21.00
C SER A 254 12.96 -6.65 20.84
N TYR A 255 14.19 -6.52 20.32
CA TYR A 255 15.09 -7.66 20.12
C TYR A 255 16.18 -7.78 21.18
N GLY A 256 16.25 -6.85 22.14
CA GLY A 256 17.28 -6.85 23.19
C GLY A 256 18.68 -6.55 22.65
N LEU A 257 18.79 -5.60 21.73
CA LEU A 257 20.02 -5.20 21.05
C LEU A 257 20.42 -3.77 21.41
N ASP A 258 21.69 -3.45 21.28
CA ASP A 258 22.15 -2.07 21.22
C ASP A 258 21.87 -1.49 19.83
N LEU A 259 21.81 -0.16 19.71
CA LEU A 259 21.58 0.54 18.44
C LEU A 259 22.80 1.34 18.01
N ALA A 260 23.18 1.21 16.75
CA ALA A 260 24.18 2.05 16.10
C ALA A 260 23.70 2.57 14.75
N PHE A 261 24.15 3.76 14.36
CA PHE A 261 23.94 4.31 13.03
C PHE A 261 25.28 4.47 12.31
N GLU A 262 25.28 4.14 11.03
CA GLU A 262 26.40 4.33 10.13
C GLU A 262 25.99 5.18 8.94
N ALA A 263 26.89 6.02 8.45
CA ALA A 263 26.65 6.80 7.24
C ALA A 263 26.63 5.87 6.02
N PRO A 264 25.74 6.13 5.03
CA PRO A 264 25.70 5.35 3.81
C PRO A 264 26.99 5.53 2.99
N GLY A 265 27.63 4.43 2.60
CA GLY A 265 28.83 4.46 1.78
C GLY A 265 28.55 4.60 0.28
N HIS A 266 27.33 4.36 -0.16
CA HIS A 266 26.87 4.41 -1.56
C HIS A 266 25.34 4.44 -1.62
N GLU A 267 24.79 4.64 -2.83
CA GLU A 267 23.34 4.48 -3.05
C GLU A 267 22.94 3.00 -3.04
N TYR A 268 21.79 2.70 -2.42
CA TYR A 268 21.26 1.34 -2.32
C TYR A 268 20.19 1.06 -3.39
N ALA A 269 20.20 -0.16 -3.90
CA ALA A 269 19.22 -0.62 -4.88
C ALA A 269 17.80 -0.70 -4.29
N ASN A 270 16.79 -0.68 -5.17
CA ASN A 270 15.42 -0.93 -4.76
C ASN A 270 15.28 -2.33 -4.15
N GLY A 271 14.64 -2.40 -2.98
CA GLY A 271 14.46 -3.63 -2.22
C GLY A 271 15.54 -3.90 -1.17
N ASP A 272 16.64 -3.16 -1.17
CA ASP A 272 17.60 -3.17 -0.06
C ASP A 272 16.99 -2.48 1.16
N VAL A 273 17.15 -3.08 2.34
CA VAL A 273 16.63 -2.52 3.60
C VAL A 273 17.25 -1.16 3.91
N ASN A 274 18.51 -0.96 3.55
CA ASN A 274 19.21 0.31 3.77
C ASN A 274 18.62 1.44 2.91
N ARG A 275 18.07 1.12 1.71
CA ARG A 275 17.36 2.12 0.92
C ARG A 275 16.13 2.68 1.64
N LEU A 276 15.47 1.90 2.48
CA LEU A 276 14.32 2.38 3.24
C LEU A 276 14.70 3.59 4.11
N PHE A 277 15.85 3.53 4.79
CA PHE A 277 16.37 4.61 5.63
C PHE A 277 17.03 5.74 4.84
N ASN A 278 17.30 5.55 3.55
CA ASN A 278 17.97 6.53 2.68
C ASN A 278 17.08 7.10 1.57
N PHE A 279 15.77 6.80 1.62
CA PHE A 279 14.74 7.38 0.76
C PHE A 279 13.57 7.82 1.63
N TRP A 280 13.78 8.86 2.40
CA TRP A 280 12.77 9.34 3.34
C TRP A 280 11.78 10.31 2.71
N GLN A 281 10.60 10.36 3.29
CA GLN A 281 9.50 11.22 2.86
C GLN A 281 8.60 11.56 4.04
N TRP A 282 8.04 12.75 4.01
CA TRP A 282 6.87 13.13 4.80
C TRP A 282 5.75 13.48 3.83
N VAL A 283 4.59 12.88 3.99
CA VAL A 283 3.43 13.06 3.10
C VAL A 283 2.19 13.34 3.94
N GLY A 284 1.57 14.50 3.75
CA GLY A 284 0.35 14.86 4.45
C GLY A 284 -0.87 14.12 3.90
N SER A 285 -1.81 13.76 4.78
CA SER A 285 -3.09 13.12 4.45
C SER A 285 -4.30 13.94 4.90
N ASP A 286 -4.14 15.24 5.07
CA ASP A 286 -5.21 16.12 5.56
C ASP A 286 -6.39 16.17 4.60
N LYS A 287 -6.16 16.07 3.29
CA LYS A 287 -7.22 16.08 2.27
C LYS A 287 -8.19 14.92 2.46
N ILE A 288 -7.72 13.68 2.55
CA ILE A 288 -8.61 12.52 2.75
C ILE A 288 -9.31 12.61 4.11
N ARG A 289 -8.63 13.07 5.16
CA ARG A 289 -9.20 13.26 6.49
C ARG A 289 -10.36 14.28 6.45
N ALA A 290 -10.13 15.42 5.82
CA ALA A 290 -11.14 16.48 5.71
C ALA A 290 -12.37 16.04 4.90
N VAL A 291 -12.17 15.31 3.81
CA VAL A 291 -13.26 14.90 2.91
C VAL A 291 -14.05 13.73 3.46
N THR A 292 -13.39 12.71 4.05
CA THR A 292 -14.05 11.45 4.44
C THR A 292 -14.22 11.24 5.93
N GLY A 293 -13.53 12.03 6.77
CA GLY A 293 -13.41 11.77 8.20
C GLY A 293 -12.51 10.58 8.54
N TRP A 294 -11.84 9.99 7.54
CA TRP A 294 -10.91 8.89 7.78
C TRP A 294 -9.76 9.32 8.68
N HIS A 295 -9.36 8.46 9.57
CA HIS A 295 -8.15 8.58 10.39
C HIS A 295 -7.61 7.19 10.70
N GLU A 296 -6.32 7.11 11.00
CA GLU A 296 -5.68 5.89 11.46
C GLU A 296 -6.21 5.46 12.84
N LYS A 297 -6.26 4.16 13.06
CA LYS A 297 -6.73 3.52 14.30
C LYS A 297 -5.65 2.69 14.97
N ARG A 298 -4.61 2.35 14.23
CA ARG A 298 -3.49 1.52 14.69
C ARG A 298 -2.39 2.39 15.25
N ALA A 299 -1.68 1.87 16.26
CA ALA A 299 -0.51 2.54 16.81
C ALA A 299 0.56 2.77 15.72
N ALA A 300 1.39 3.81 15.89
CA ALA A 300 2.57 4.01 15.07
C ALA A 300 3.49 2.79 15.12
N PHE A 301 4.38 2.64 14.15
CA PHE A 301 5.19 1.42 14.04
C PHE A 301 6.06 1.19 15.29
N ALA A 302 6.75 2.23 15.77
CA ALA A 302 7.58 2.13 16.95
C ALA A 302 6.79 1.87 18.23
N ASP A 303 5.59 2.46 18.37
CA ASP A 303 4.73 2.27 19.54
C ASP A 303 4.15 0.86 19.62
N GLY A 304 3.78 0.28 18.46
CA GLY A 304 3.22 -1.06 18.36
C GLY A 304 4.24 -2.16 18.03
N ILE A 305 5.54 -1.90 18.19
CA ILE A 305 6.63 -2.73 17.64
C ILE A 305 6.53 -4.20 18.02
N ASP A 306 6.24 -4.53 19.28
CA ASP A 306 6.17 -5.91 19.75
C ASP A 306 4.97 -6.66 19.17
N GLN A 307 3.84 -5.97 19.03
CA GLN A 307 2.63 -6.52 18.37
C GLN A 307 2.90 -6.78 16.89
N TYR A 308 3.55 -5.83 16.19
CA TYR A 308 3.85 -5.94 14.77
C TYR A 308 4.93 -6.97 14.49
N ARG A 309 5.93 -7.09 15.36
CA ARG A 309 6.90 -8.16 15.33
C ARG A 309 6.25 -9.53 15.48
N ALA A 310 5.41 -9.72 16.50
CA ALA A 310 4.70 -10.99 16.73
C ALA A 310 3.84 -11.38 15.53
N ALA A 311 3.11 -10.41 14.94
CA ALA A 311 2.31 -10.64 13.74
C ALA A 311 3.20 -11.01 12.54
N PHE A 312 4.31 -10.31 12.33
CA PHE A 312 5.26 -10.62 11.26
C PHE A 312 5.83 -12.03 11.39
N GLU A 313 6.34 -12.37 12.58
CA GLU A 313 6.92 -13.69 12.87
C GLU A 313 5.89 -14.82 12.69
N ALA A 314 4.64 -14.61 13.09
CA ALA A 314 3.55 -15.59 12.90
C ALA A 314 3.17 -15.81 11.42
N ASN A 315 3.43 -14.84 10.56
CA ASN A 315 3.17 -14.93 9.12
C ASN A 315 4.36 -15.50 8.32
N LEU A 316 5.52 -15.75 8.96
CA LEU A 316 6.65 -16.36 8.28
C LEU A 316 6.33 -17.83 7.92
N PRO A 317 6.81 -18.33 6.76
CA PRO A 317 6.71 -19.74 6.43
C PRO A 317 7.32 -20.64 7.53
N THR A 318 6.69 -21.76 7.84
CA THR A 318 7.10 -22.68 8.93
C THR A 318 8.57 -23.13 8.82
N ALA A 319 9.11 -23.23 7.61
CA ALA A 319 10.51 -23.52 7.37
C ALA A 319 11.46 -22.44 7.92
N ARG A 320 11.08 -21.17 7.81
CA ARG A 320 11.86 -20.01 8.28
C ARG A 320 11.83 -19.89 9.80
N LEU A 321 10.67 -20.22 10.41
CA LEU A 321 10.52 -20.27 11.87
C LEU A 321 11.42 -21.32 12.53
N LYS A 322 11.59 -22.48 11.88
CA LYS A 322 12.49 -23.56 12.39
C LYS A 322 13.97 -23.16 12.35
N THR A 323 14.39 -22.37 11.37
CA THR A 323 15.77 -21.88 11.27
C THR A 323 16.06 -20.87 12.37
N ASN A 324 15.17 -19.88 12.55
CA ASN A 324 15.31 -18.88 13.60
C ASN A 324 15.29 -19.49 15.02
N ALA A 325 14.47 -20.51 15.25
CA ALA A 325 14.42 -21.22 16.54
C ALA A 325 15.69 -22.06 16.85
N ARG A 326 16.37 -22.56 15.82
CA ARG A 326 17.64 -23.25 15.97
C ARG A 326 18.78 -22.27 16.31
N ASP A 327 18.81 -21.13 15.63
CA ASP A 327 19.81 -20.07 15.86
C ASP A 327 19.64 -19.43 17.24
N ALA A 328 18.40 -19.29 17.72
CA ALA A 328 18.11 -18.78 19.08
C ALA A 328 18.54 -19.77 20.19
N ARG A 329 18.50 -21.09 19.94
CA ARG A 329 18.93 -22.12 20.90
C ARG A 329 20.45 -22.38 20.90
N SER A 330 21.17 -21.89 19.90
CA SER A 330 22.62 -21.96 19.83
C SER A 330 23.32 -20.72 20.43
N ARG A 331 22.57 -19.81 21.05
CA ARG A 331 23.13 -18.69 21.82
C ARG A 331 23.49 -19.19 23.22
N PRO A 332 24.76 -19.02 23.67
CA PRO A 332 25.21 -19.43 25.02
C PRO A 332 24.49 -18.65 26.12
#